data_a7ed4973fc319cd49d03bc99eff2e805
#
_entry.id   a7ed4973fc319cd49d03bc99eff2e805
#
_cell.length_a   1.000
_cell.length_b   1.000
_cell.length_c   1.000
_cell.angle_alpha   90.00
_cell.angle_beta   90.00
_cell.angle_gamma   90.00
#
_symmetry.space_group_name_H-M   'P 1'
#
loop_
_entity.id
_entity.type
_entity.pdbx_description
1 polymer ?
#
loop_
_entity_poly.entity_id
_entity_poly.type
_entity_poly.pdbx_seq_one_letter_code
_entity_poly.pdbx_strand_id
1 'polypeptide(L)' 'MNNLTDIKSMTLDELTEFVTENGFPKFRAKQIYDWLYKNVTDFDNMRNIPADLKAFCCKY' A
#
# COMPACT_ATOMS: atom_id res chain seq x y z
N MET A 1 2.42 -0.22 22.84
CA MET A 1 2.42 0.36 21.70
C MET A 1 1.67 -0.36 20.63
N ASN A 2 1.44 0.35 19.75
CA ASN A 2 0.61 -0.11 18.71
C ASN A 2 1.38 -0.91 17.71
N ASN A 3 0.92 -2.07 17.41
CA ASN A 3 1.53 -2.91 16.42
C ASN A 3 0.84 -2.87 15.10
N LEU A 4 -0.12 -1.99 14.98
CA LEU A 4 -0.88 -1.94 13.75
C LEU A 4 -0.03 -1.36 12.64
N THR A 5 -0.08 -2.00 11.51
CA THR A 5 0.52 -1.49 10.31
C THR A 5 -0.41 -0.46 9.71
N ASP A 6 0.06 0.75 9.59
CA ASP A 6 -0.73 1.83 9.02
C ASP A 6 -0.13 2.20 7.67
N ILE A 7 -0.62 1.56 6.63
CA ILE A 7 -0.11 1.75 5.28
C ILE A 7 -0.18 3.22 4.87
N LYS A 8 -1.21 3.91 5.31
CA LYS A 8 -1.44 5.30 4.90
C LYS A 8 -0.45 6.26 5.51
N SER A 9 0.27 5.83 6.55
CA SER A 9 1.28 6.65 7.21
C SER A 9 2.70 6.24 6.86
N MET A 10 2.87 5.22 6.05
CA MET A 10 4.20 4.73 5.70
C MET A 10 4.91 5.65 4.75
N THR A 11 6.24 5.74 4.92
CA THR A 11 7.08 6.36 3.90
C THR A 11 7.15 5.40 2.70
N LEU A 12 7.68 5.90 1.58
CA LEU A 12 7.83 5.06 0.40
C LEU A 12 8.74 3.87 0.68
N ASP A 13 9.82 4.07 1.43
CA ASP A 13 10.73 2.98 1.76
C ASP A 13 10.06 1.93 2.61
N GLU A 14 9.29 2.35 3.62
CA GLU A 14 8.56 1.44 4.47
C GLU A 14 7.53 0.65 3.68
N LEU A 15 6.84 1.32 2.80
CA LEU A 15 5.81 0.69 1.99
C LEU A 15 6.43 -0.30 1.01
N THR A 16 7.59 0.05 0.44
CA THR A 16 8.31 -0.85 -0.46
C THR A 16 8.69 -2.14 0.26
N GLU A 17 9.25 -2.04 1.46
CA GLU A 17 9.58 -3.22 2.23
C GLU A 17 8.34 -4.05 2.55
N PHE A 18 7.27 -3.37 2.94
CA PHE A 18 6.05 -4.03 3.32
C PHE A 18 5.48 -4.88 2.18
N VAL A 19 5.37 -4.30 1.00
CA VAL A 19 4.77 -5.02 -0.12
C VAL A 19 5.72 -6.13 -0.63
N THR A 20 7.03 -5.88 -0.67
CA THR A 20 7.95 -6.89 -1.18
C THR A 20 8.07 -8.08 -0.24
N GLU A 21 8.01 -7.85 1.07
CA GLU A 21 8.03 -8.93 2.04
C GLU A 21 6.81 -9.82 1.93
N ASN A 22 5.75 -9.30 1.36
CA ASN A 22 4.50 -10.04 1.20
C ASN A 22 4.29 -10.55 -0.22
N GLY A 23 5.33 -10.54 -1.02
CA GLY A 23 5.31 -11.20 -2.32
C GLY A 23 4.89 -10.33 -3.49
N PHE A 24 4.77 -9.04 -3.30
CA PHE A 24 4.40 -8.12 -4.38
C PHE A 24 5.64 -7.42 -4.92
N PRO A 25 5.65 -7.06 -6.21
CA PRO A 25 6.77 -6.30 -6.78
C PRO A 25 6.90 -4.93 -6.13
N LYS A 26 8.13 -4.43 -6.03
CA LYS A 26 8.35 -3.15 -5.36
C LYS A 26 7.69 -1.97 -6.05
N PHE A 27 7.47 -2.04 -7.37
CA PHE A 27 6.83 -0.93 -8.06
C PHE A 27 5.37 -0.74 -7.61
N ARG A 28 4.77 -1.77 -7.01
CA ARG A 28 3.43 -1.63 -6.45
C ARG A 28 3.39 -0.65 -5.28
N ALA A 29 4.48 -0.63 -4.49
CA ALA A 29 4.57 0.33 -3.39
C ALA A 29 4.51 1.75 -3.92
N LYS A 30 5.20 2.02 -5.01
CA LYS A 30 5.18 3.35 -5.58
C LYS A 30 3.80 3.71 -6.10
N GLN A 31 3.10 2.75 -6.69
CA GLN A 31 1.73 3.01 -7.15
C GLN A 31 0.82 3.38 -5.99
N ILE A 32 0.90 2.61 -4.89
CA ILE A 32 0.10 2.91 -3.71
C ILE A 32 0.49 4.28 -3.14
N TYR A 33 1.79 4.51 -3.04
CA TYR A 33 2.28 5.76 -2.48
C TYR A 33 1.80 6.97 -3.28
N ASP A 34 1.80 6.86 -4.60
CA ASP A 34 1.32 7.94 -5.46
C ASP A 34 -0.15 8.24 -5.21
N TRP A 35 -0.96 7.19 -5.02
CA TRP A 35 -2.38 7.39 -4.70
C TRP A 35 -2.57 8.07 -3.36
N LEU A 36 -1.80 7.65 -2.35
CA LEU A 36 -1.88 8.25 -1.03
C LEU A 36 -1.44 9.71 -1.08
N TYR A 37 -0.44 10.01 -1.90
CA TYR A 37 0.03 11.36 -2.07
C TYR A 37 -1.06 12.26 -2.66
N LYS A 38 -1.93 11.69 -3.46
CA LYS A 38 -3.07 12.41 -4.06
C LYS A 38 -4.29 12.43 -3.15
N ASN A 39 -4.13 11.97 -1.90
CA ASN A 39 -5.20 11.88 -0.92
C ASN A 39 -6.28 10.84 -1.27
N VAL A 40 -5.94 9.89 -2.10
CA VAL A 40 -6.83 8.77 -2.37
C VAL A 40 -6.49 7.67 -1.37
N THR A 41 -7.29 7.55 -0.33
CA THR A 41 -7.02 6.60 0.75
C THR A 41 -7.88 5.35 0.66
N ASP A 42 -8.75 5.28 -0.32
CA ASP A 42 -9.60 4.12 -0.54
C ASP A 42 -8.96 3.23 -1.58
N PHE A 43 -8.52 2.06 -1.17
CA PHE A 43 -7.80 1.17 -2.08
C PHE A 43 -8.65 0.73 -3.26
N ASP A 44 -9.98 0.70 -3.10
CA ASP A 44 -10.85 0.35 -4.21
C ASP A 44 -10.81 1.37 -5.34
N ASN A 45 -10.41 2.58 -5.03
CA ASN A 45 -10.30 3.64 -6.04
C ASN A 45 -8.92 3.70 -6.68
N MET A 46 -8.00 2.86 -6.27
CA MET A 46 -6.67 2.79 -6.84
C MET A 46 -6.68 1.88 -8.05
N ARG A 47 -6.96 2.44 -9.20
CA ARG A 47 -7.30 1.67 -10.40
C ARG A 47 -6.19 0.79 -10.94
N ASN A 48 -4.94 1.20 -10.75
CA ASN A 48 -3.82 0.43 -11.30
C ASN A 48 -3.27 -0.59 -10.30
N ILE A 49 -3.97 -0.80 -9.20
CA ILE A 49 -3.57 -1.78 -8.20
C ILE A 49 -4.36 -3.06 -8.43
N PRO A 50 -3.69 -4.23 -8.50
CA PRO A 50 -4.42 -5.48 -8.71
C PRO A 50 -5.32 -5.82 -7.52
N ALA A 51 -6.34 -6.62 -7.80
CA ALA A 51 -7.35 -6.94 -6.80
C ALA A 51 -6.77 -7.67 -5.59
N ASP A 52 -5.80 -8.56 -5.79
CA ASP A 52 -5.18 -9.27 -4.68
C ASP A 52 -4.41 -8.32 -3.77
N LEU A 53 -3.74 -7.33 -4.34
CA LEU A 53 -3.04 -6.34 -3.53
C LEU A 53 -4.03 -5.44 -2.81
N LYS A 54 -5.13 -5.07 -3.45
CA LYS A 54 -6.17 -4.29 -2.78
C LYS A 54 -6.73 -5.04 -1.57
N ALA A 55 -7.02 -6.31 -1.74
CA ALA A 55 -7.54 -7.13 -0.66
C ALA A 55 -6.52 -7.24 0.48
N PHE A 56 -5.25 -7.37 0.13
CA PHE A 56 -4.18 -7.42 1.11
C PHE A 56 -4.10 -6.12 1.90
N CYS A 57 -4.13 -4.99 1.21
CA CYS A 57 -4.03 -3.68 1.86
C CYS A 57 -5.25 -3.38 2.73
N CYS A 58 -6.41 -3.87 2.37
CA CYS A 58 -7.63 -3.63 3.14
C CYS A 58 -7.60 -4.27 4.53
N LYS A 59 -6.66 -5.15 4.79
CA LYS A 59 -6.50 -5.76 6.11
C LYS A 59 -5.85 -4.80 7.11
N TYR A 60 -5.33 -3.71 6.66
CA TYR A 60 -4.57 -2.77 7.51
C TYR A 60 -5.17 -1.35 7.50
#